data_d22c238d1c931844876b33343ec2127d
#
_entry.id   d22c238d1c931844876b33343ec2127d
#
_cell.length_a   1.000
_cell.length_b   1.000
_cell.length_c   1.000
_cell.angle_alpha   90.00
_cell.angle_beta   90.00
_cell.angle_gamma   90.00
#
_symmetry.space_group_name_H-M   'P 1'
#
loop_
_entity.id
_entity.type
_entity.pdbx_description
1 polymer ?
#
loop_
_entity_poly.entity_id
_entity_poly.type
_entity_poly.pdbx_seq_one_letter_code
_entity_poly.pdbx_strand_id
1 'polypeptide(L)'
;MNYQDFELKEYSSANERLWEASQAFPVLMRKVYVWMTLALAITGFTAYGVATSPGVMQAIYSNPVLFWGLIIAEFALVFGVSAAINRLSLTFATLMFVLYSVINGALLSYIFILYTASSISTVFFITAGTFATMAIIGYTTKTDLSSWGKILLMALIGLIIATIVNVFIKSTMFNLILSYVGVLIFVGLTAYDSQKIKQMLLQTPDASEGAQKIALLGALTLYLDFINLFIYLLRIFGKRE
;
A
#
# COMPACT_ATOMS: atom_id res chain seq x y z
N MET A 1 14.35 49.27 14.24
CA MET A 1 13.43 48.29 13.65
C MET A 1 12.12 48.48 14.41
N ASN A 2 11.08 48.95 13.72
CA ASN A 2 9.83 49.33 14.41
C ASN A 2 8.99 48.07 14.65
N TYR A 3 8.20 48.00 15.71
CA TYR A 3 7.33 46.88 16.08
C TYR A 3 6.38 46.51 14.92
N GLN A 4 5.90 47.51 14.20
CA GLN A 4 5.08 47.34 13.00
C GLN A 4 5.82 46.61 11.83
N ASP A 5 7.11 46.89 11.65
CA ASP A 5 7.91 46.23 10.59
C ASP A 5 8.15 44.75 10.91
N PHE A 6 8.19 44.39 12.20
CA PHE A 6 8.31 43.02 12.66
C PHE A 6 7.02 42.23 12.43
N GLU A 7 5.87 42.78 12.81
CA GLU A 7 4.54 42.17 12.58
C GLU A 7 4.25 41.99 11.09
N LEU A 8 4.58 42.98 10.25
CA LEU A 8 4.39 42.88 8.79
C LEU A 8 5.26 41.78 8.17
N LYS A 9 6.51 41.63 8.63
CA LYS A 9 7.40 40.56 8.16
C LYS A 9 6.91 39.19 8.61
N GLU A 10 6.45 39.06 9.84
CA GLU A 10 5.89 37.80 10.36
C GLU A 10 4.61 37.39 9.62
N TYR A 11 3.72 38.35 9.38
CA TYR A 11 2.49 38.15 8.60
C TYR A 11 2.79 37.77 7.13
N SER A 12 3.76 38.45 6.49
CA SER A 12 4.20 38.11 5.13
C SER A 12 4.79 36.70 5.05
N SER A 13 5.68 36.32 5.99
CA SER A 13 6.29 35.04 6.02
C SER A 13 5.29 33.90 6.31
N ALA A 14 4.27 34.18 7.14
CA ALA A 14 3.20 33.19 7.40
C ALA A 14 2.33 32.95 6.15
N ASN A 15 1.98 34.04 5.42
CA ASN A 15 1.22 33.91 4.17
C ASN A 15 2.02 33.19 3.07
N GLU A 16 3.32 33.46 2.94
CA GLU A 16 4.19 32.77 2.00
C GLU A 16 4.22 31.24 2.30
N ARG A 17 4.39 30.84 3.56
CA ARG A 17 4.36 29.43 3.99
C ARG A 17 3.01 28.75 3.70
N LEU A 18 1.89 29.43 3.97
CA LEU A 18 0.57 28.91 3.65
C LEU A 18 0.37 28.73 2.15
N TRP A 19 0.89 29.66 1.36
CA TRP A 19 0.82 29.59 -0.10
C TRP A 19 1.68 28.43 -0.63
N GLU A 20 2.93 28.28 -0.15
CA GLU A 20 3.82 27.15 -0.50
C GLU A 20 3.20 25.80 -0.12
N ALA A 21 2.66 25.66 1.09
CA ALA A 21 1.97 24.46 1.54
C ALA A 21 0.77 24.12 0.65
N SER A 22 0.00 25.13 0.23
CA SER A 22 -1.15 24.94 -0.66
C SER A 22 -0.77 24.43 -2.04
N GLN A 23 0.41 24.79 -2.55
CA GLN A 23 0.96 24.32 -3.82
C GLN A 23 1.62 22.95 -3.70
N ALA A 24 2.25 22.66 -2.55
CA ALA A 24 2.93 21.40 -2.31
C ALA A 24 1.97 20.21 -2.20
N PHE A 25 0.84 20.37 -1.52
CA PHE A 25 -0.12 19.31 -1.23
C PHE A 25 -0.62 18.56 -2.49
N PRO A 26 -1.12 19.20 -3.56
CA PRO A 26 -1.59 18.49 -4.75
C PRO A 26 -0.47 17.73 -5.45
N VAL A 27 0.75 18.27 -5.44
CA VAL A 27 1.94 17.64 -6.04
C VAL A 27 2.30 16.38 -5.26
N LEU A 28 2.35 16.44 -3.94
CA LEU A 28 2.67 15.32 -3.07
C LEU A 28 1.60 14.23 -3.15
N MET A 29 0.32 14.60 -3.12
CA MET A 29 -0.77 13.65 -3.23
C MET A 29 -0.78 12.94 -4.58
N ARG A 30 -0.48 13.65 -5.67
CA ARG A 30 -0.27 13.03 -6.99
C ARG A 30 0.89 12.02 -6.96
N LYS A 31 2.00 12.34 -6.28
CA LYS A 31 3.14 11.43 -6.14
C LYS A 31 2.76 10.14 -5.41
N VAL A 32 1.91 10.19 -4.38
CA VAL A 32 1.39 8.99 -3.69
C VAL A 32 0.76 8.02 -4.69
N TYR A 33 -0.19 8.49 -5.47
CA TYR A 33 -0.89 7.61 -6.43
C TYR A 33 0.00 7.17 -7.61
N VAL A 34 0.89 8.03 -8.08
CA VAL A 34 1.85 7.67 -9.14
C VAL A 34 2.79 6.56 -8.68
N TRP A 35 3.40 6.70 -7.50
CA TRP A 35 4.29 5.68 -6.95
C TRP A 35 3.56 4.37 -6.67
N MET A 36 2.35 4.42 -6.11
CA MET A 36 1.51 3.25 -5.90
C MET A 36 1.22 2.54 -7.22
N THR A 37 0.80 3.28 -8.26
CA THR A 37 0.48 2.71 -9.58
C THR A 37 1.70 2.09 -10.24
N LEU A 38 2.86 2.75 -10.17
CA LEU A 38 4.12 2.20 -10.68
C LEU A 38 4.50 0.90 -9.95
N ALA A 39 4.36 0.87 -8.63
CA ALA A 39 4.63 -0.32 -7.84
C ALA A 39 3.69 -1.48 -8.21
N LEU A 40 2.39 -1.22 -8.40
CA LEU A 40 1.43 -2.22 -8.88
C LEU A 40 1.78 -2.73 -10.29
N ALA A 41 2.20 -1.84 -11.19
CA ALA A 41 2.63 -2.22 -12.53
C ALA A 41 3.88 -3.11 -12.47
N ILE A 42 4.90 -2.74 -11.68
CA ILE A 42 6.11 -3.55 -11.48
C ILE A 42 5.73 -4.93 -10.92
N THR A 43 4.88 -4.98 -9.90
CA THR A 43 4.40 -6.24 -9.32
C THR A 43 3.69 -7.12 -10.35
N GLY A 44 2.79 -6.54 -11.14
CA GLY A 44 2.05 -7.27 -12.19
C GLY A 44 2.97 -7.81 -13.30
N PHE A 45 3.90 -6.99 -13.81
CA PHE A 45 4.87 -7.41 -14.82
C PHE A 45 5.82 -8.47 -14.29
N THR A 46 6.28 -8.34 -13.06
CA THR A 46 7.14 -9.34 -12.43
C THR A 46 6.39 -10.66 -12.21
N ALA A 47 5.15 -10.58 -11.69
CA ALA A 47 4.34 -11.77 -11.46
C ALA A 47 4.07 -12.54 -12.76
N TYR A 48 3.72 -11.84 -13.83
CA TYR A 48 3.52 -12.43 -15.13
C TYR A 48 4.82 -13.00 -15.72
N GLY A 49 5.92 -12.25 -15.66
CA GLY A 49 7.23 -12.69 -16.16
C GLY A 49 7.75 -13.95 -15.45
N VAL A 50 7.58 -14.03 -14.13
CA VAL A 50 7.93 -15.24 -13.36
C VAL A 50 7.01 -16.39 -13.71
N ALA A 51 5.69 -16.17 -13.78
CA ALA A 51 4.71 -17.20 -14.11
C ALA A 51 4.94 -17.82 -15.50
N THR A 52 5.40 -17.03 -16.47
CA THR A 52 5.70 -17.51 -17.82
C THR A 52 7.10 -18.09 -17.99
N SER A 53 7.90 -18.11 -16.92
CA SER A 53 9.28 -18.65 -16.90
C SER A 53 9.39 -19.90 -16.03
N PRO A 54 9.20 -21.13 -16.58
CA PRO A 54 9.15 -22.37 -15.80
C PRO A 54 10.38 -22.58 -14.90
N GLY A 55 11.58 -22.23 -15.38
CA GLY A 55 12.82 -22.36 -14.62
C GLY A 55 12.86 -21.44 -13.38
N VAL A 56 12.40 -20.18 -13.51
CA VAL A 56 12.33 -19.23 -12.39
C VAL A 56 11.25 -19.67 -11.40
N MET A 57 10.11 -20.09 -11.90
CA MET A 57 9.00 -20.61 -11.10
C MET A 57 9.45 -21.81 -10.27
N GLN A 58 10.11 -22.79 -10.92
CA GLN A 58 10.65 -23.94 -10.21
C GLN A 58 11.71 -23.53 -9.18
N ALA A 59 12.63 -22.63 -9.53
CA ALA A 59 13.66 -22.17 -8.60
C ALA A 59 13.06 -21.56 -7.32
N ILE A 60 12.02 -20.74 -7.43
CA ILE A 60 11.38 -20.08 -6.29
C ILE A 60 10.59 -21.10 -5.44
N TYR A 61 9.73 -21.91 -6.05
CA TYR A 61 8.76 -22.71 -5.30
C TYR A 61 9.26 -24.11 -4.95
N SER A 62 10.30 -24.63 -5.62
CA SER A 62 10.92 -25.91 -5.27
C SER A 62 12.10 -25.77 -4.31
N ASN A 63 12.58 -24.55 -4.07
CA ASN A 63 13.66 -24.28 -3.11
C ASN A 63 13.11 -23.58 -1.85
N PRO A 64 12.93 -24.31 -0.73
CA PRO A 64 12.38 -23.73 0.51
C PRO A 64 13.21 -22.55 1.04
N VAL A 65 14.56 -22.61 0.87
CA VAL A 65 15.44 -21.54 1.36
C VAL A 65 15.19 -20.25 0.57
N LEU A 66 15.07 -20.33 -0.76
CA LEU A 66 14.77 -19.18 -1.60
C LEU A 66 13.36 -18.64 -1.31
N PHE A 67 12.36 -19.51 -1.23
CA PHE A 67 10.98 -19.11 -0.94
C PHE A 67 10.83 -18.38 0.39
N TRP A 68 11.34 -18.97 1.48
CA TRP A 68 11.29 -18.33 2.78
C TRP A 68 12.20 -17.09 2.86
N GLY A 69 13.34 -17.10 2.15
CA GLY A 69 14.22 -15.95 2.02
C GLY A 69 13.53 -14.74 1.39
N LEU A 70 12.74 -14.95 0.32
CA LEU A 70 11.94 -13.89 -0.31
C LEU A 70 10.86 -13.35 0.63
N ILE A 71 10.17 -14.23 1.36
CA ILE A 71 9.17 -13.80 2.36
C ILE A 71 9.82 -12.94 3.45
N ILE A 72 10.94 -13.38 4.00
CA ILE A 72 11.66 -12.62 5.03
C ILE A 72 12.15 -11.28 4.47
N ALA A 73 12.67 -11.26 3.24
CA ALA A 73 13.10 -10.04 2.57
C ALA A 73 11.95 -9.07 2.34
N GLU A 74 10.76 -9.56 1.97
CA GLU A 74 9.55 -8.75 1.81
C GLU A 74 9.18 -8.04 3.11
N PHE A 75 9.10 -8.76 4.23
CA PHE A 75 8.86 -8.16 5.54
C PHE A 75 9.97 -7.19 5.96
N ALA A 76 11.22 -7.57 5.77
CA ALA A 76 12.36 -6.72 6.11
C ALA A 76 12.34 -5.39 5.34
N LEU A 77 11.97 -5.41 4.06
CA LEU A 77 11.85 -4.20 3.23
C LEU A 77 10.72 -3.29 3.71
N VAL A 78 9.51 -3.83 3.96
CA VAL A 78 8.38 -3.04 4.46
C VAL A 78 8.69 -2.40 5.80
N PHE A 79 9.15 -3.20 6.77
CA PHE A 79 9.52 -2.68 8.09
C PHE A 79 10.73 -1.75 8.03
N GLY A 80 11.72 -2.08 7.20
CA GLY A 80 12.93 -1.27 6.99
C GLY A 80 12.60 0.10 6.42
N VAL A 81 11.80 0.19 5.36
CA VAL A 81 11.34 1.46 4.79
C VAL A 81 10.52 2.24 5.82
N SER A 82 9.52 1.60 6.43
CA SER A 82 8.60 2.28 7.36
C SER A 82 9.32 2.80 8.62
N ALA A 83 10.21 2.00 9.21
CA ALA A 83 10.88 2.37 10.47
C ALA A 83 12.06 3.33 10.25
N ALA A 84 12.76 3.20 9.12
CA ALA A 84 14.00 3.95 8.87
C ALA A 84 13.82 5.12 7.89
N ILE A 85 12.63 5.44 7.43
CA ILE A 85 12.37 6.43 6.38
C ILE A 85 13.04 7.79 6.64
N ASN A 86 13.05 8.23 7.90
CA ASN A 86 13.66 9.50 8.30
C ASN A 86 15.19 9.49 8.22
N ARG A 87 15.83 8.30 8.21
CA ARG A 87 17.27 8.12 8.13
C ARG A 87 17.77 7.78 6.73
N LEU A 88 16.88 7.31 5.86
CA LEU A 88 17.17 6.95 4.49
C LEU A 88 17.11 8.18 3.59
N SER A 89 17.91 8.21 2.52
CA SER A 89 17.70 9.16 1.42
C SER A 89 16.41 8.77 0.66
N LEU A 90 15.76 9.75 0.03
CA LEU A 90 14.57 9.49 -0.79
C LEU A 90 14.86 8.46 -1.91
N THR A 91 16.03 8.57 -2.55
CA THR A 91 16.46 7.63 -3.60
C THR A 91 16.55 6.21 -3.07
N PHE A 92 17.18 6.00 -1.91
CA PHE A 92 17.33 4.67 -1.33
C PHE A 92 15.98 4.08 -0.89
N ALA A 93 15.12 4.88 -0.25
CA ALA A 93 13.78 4.45 0.12
C ALA A 93 12.94 4.06 -1.11
N THR A 94 13.06 4.82 -2.21
CA THR A 94 12.41 4.51 -3.48
C THR A 94 12.91 3.19 -4.07
N LEU A 95 14.23 2.95 -4.07
CA LEU A 95 14.80 1.70 -4.55
C LEU A 95 14.33 0.50 -3.71
N MET A 96 14.25 0.65 -2.38
CA MET A 96 13.69 -0.39 -1.50
C MET A 96 12.23 -0.67 -1.82
N PHE A 97 11.42 0.36 -2.12
CA PHE A 97 10.02 0.17 -2.50
C PHE A 97 9.87 -0.53 -3.86
N VAL A 98 10.72 -0.18 -4.84
CA VAL A 98 10.77 -0.88 -6.13
C VAL A 98 11.18 -2.34 -5.94
N LEU A 99 12.23 -2.61 -5.16
CA LEU A 99 12.68 -3.97 -4.85
C LEU A 99 11.56 -4.78 -4.15
N TYR A 100 10.86 -4.15 -3.20
CA TYR A 100 9.69 -4.74 -2.56
C TYR A 100 8.64 -5.15 -3.60
N SER A 101 8.32 -4.25 -4.54
CA SER A 101 7.32 -4.51 -5.59
C SER A 101 7.73 -5.68 -6.50
N VAL A 102 9.01 -5.83 -6.79
CA VAL A 102 9.55 -6.97 -7.56
C VAL A 102 9.43 -8.27 -6.77
N ILE A 103 9.83 -8.28 -5.50
CA ILE A 103 9.76 -9.49 -4.65
C ILE A 103 8.30 -9.90 -4.45
N ASN A 104 7.41 -8.95 -4.17
CA ASN A 104 5.98 -9.19 -4.03
C ASN A 104 5.40 -9.78 -5.33
N GLY A 105 5.78 -9.23 -6.49
CA GLY A 105 5.40 -9.77 -7.80
C GLY A 105 5.89 -11.21 -8.01
N ALA A 106 7.13 -11.51 -7.63
CA ALA A 106 7.67 -12.86 -7.73
C ALA A 106 6.90 -13.85 -6.85
N LEU A 107 6.54 -13.47 -5.62
CA LEU A 107 5.71 -14.29 -4.73
C LEU A 107 4.26 -14.39 -5.19
N LEU A 108 3.71 -13.35 -5.80
CA LEU A 108 2.36 -13.36 -6.37
C LEU A 108 2.24 -14.15 -7.68
N SER A 109 3.35 -14.49 -8.33
CA SER A 109 3.32 -15.26 -9.58
C SER A 109 2.54 -16.59 -9.48
N TYR A 110 2.46 -17.16 -8.27
CA TYR A 110 1.71 -18.37 -8.00
C TYR A 110 0.20 -18.26 -8.29
N ILE A 111 -0.35 -17.02 -8.27
CA ILE A 111 -1.77 -16.83 -8.62
C ILE A 111 -2.08 -17.22 -10.07
N PHE A 112 -1.10 -17.12 -10.98
CA PHE A 112 -1.26 -17.52 -12.38
C PHE A 112 -1.29 -19.04 -12.61
N ILE A 113 -0.90 -19.83 -11.59
CA ILE A 113 -1.07 -21.28 -11.59
C ILE A 113 -2.44 -21.66 -11.00
N LEU A 114 -2.95 -20.85 -10.06
CA LEU A 114 -4.17 -21.18 -9.34
C LEU A 114 -5.43 -20.67 -10.01
N TYR A 115 -5.34 -19.60 -10.78
CA TYR A 115 -6.49 -18.86 -11.32
C TYR A 115 -6.30 -18.54 -12.80
N THR A 116 -7.39 -18.59 -13.56
CA THR A 116 -7.36 -18.22 -14.97
C THR A 116 -6.97 -16.76 -15.17
N ALA A 117 -6.22 -16.46 -16.22
CA ALA A 117 -5.78 -15.09 -16.53
C ALA A 117 -6.95 -14.10 -16.69
N SER A 118 -8.08 -14.55 -17.26
CA SER A 118 -9.30 -13.75 -17.38
C SER A 118 -9.89 -13.40 -16.03
N SER A 119 -9.84 -14.34 -15.08
CA SER A 119 -10.33 -14.12 -13.72
C SER A 119 -9.44 -13.15 -12.95
N ILE A 120 -8.11 -13.30 -13.06
CA ILE A 120 -7.13 -12.37 -12.47
C ILE A 120 -7.39 -10.96 -12.95
N SER A 121 -7.54 -10.77 -14.27
CA SER A 121 -7.80 -9.45 -14.87
C SER A 121 -9.13 -8.87 -14.39
N THR A 122 -10.21 -9.66 -14.41
CA THR A 122 -11.54 -9.22 -13.97
C THR A 122 -11.52 -8.77 -12.51
N VAL A 123 -10.94 -9.58 -11.62
CA VAL A 123 -10.84 -9.25 -10.20
C VAL A 123 -9.93 -8.05 -9.96
N PHE A 124 -8.86 -7.89 -10.74
CA PHE A 124 -8.01 -6.70 -10.67
C PHE A 124 -8.81 -5.42 -10.93
N PHE A 125 -9.65 -5.37 -11.97
CA PHE A 125 -10.48 -4.21 -12.25
C PHE A 125 -11.57 -3.98 -11.21
N ILE A 126 -12.17 -5.05 -10.65
CA ILE A 126 -13.11 -4.94 -9.53
C ILE A 126 -12.40 -4.32 -8.32
N THR A 127 -11.18 -4.82 -8.01
CA THR A 127 -10.35 -4.27 -6.92
C THR A 127 -10.04 -2.80 -7.16
N ALA A 128 -9.63 -2.44 -8.38
CA ALA A 128 -9.30 -1.06 -8.73
C ALA A 128 -10.50 -0.12 -8.55
N GLY A 129 -11.69 -0.55 -8.98
CA GLY A 129 -12.92 0.22 -8.80
C GLY A 129 -13.31 0.38 -7.32
N THR A 130 -13.26 -0.71 -6.55
CA THR A 130 -13.54 -0.71 -5.10
C THR A 130 -12.55 0.18 -4.36
N PHE A 131 -11.26 -0.01 -4.63
CA PHE A 131 -10.17 0.77 -4.03
C PHE A 131 -10.32 2.27 -4.35
N ALA A 132 -10.50 2.62 -5.63
CA ALA A 132 -10.65 4.02 -6.04
C ALA A 132 -11.85 4.69 -5.34
N THR A 133 -12.98 3.99 -5.26
CA THR A 133 -14.17 4.49 -4.57
C THR A 133 -13.87 4.76 -3.10
N MET A 134 -13.25 3.82 -2.40
CA MET A 134 -12.94 3.97 -0.98
C MET A 134 -11.85 5.00 -0.72
N ALA A 135 -10.85 5.10 -1.60
CA ALA A 135 -9.83 6.14 -1.53
C ALA A 135 -10.44 7.55 -1.71
N ILE A 136 -11.39 7.72 -2.66
CA ILE A 136 -12.10 8.98 -2.85
C ILE A 136 -12.97 9.30 -1.63
N ILE A 137 -13.69 8.33 -1.07
CA ILE A 137 -14.49 8.52 0.15
C ILE A 137 -13.59 8.97 1.30
N GLY A 138 -12.47 8.28 1.55
CA GLY A 138 -11.50 8.65 2.60
C GLY A 138 -10.90 10.04 2.37
N TYR A 139 -10.58 10.37 1.12
CA TYR A 139 -10.03 11.69 0.77
C TYR A 139 -11.04 12.82 0.96
N THR A 140 -12.32 12.60 0.65
CA THR A 140 -13.35 13.64 0.62
C THR A 140 -14.15 13.79 1.92
N THR A 141 -14.22 12.71 2.70
CA THR A 141 -15.02 12.71 3.95
C THR A 141 -14.52 13.77 4.93
N LYS A 142 -15.48 14.39 5.62
CA LYS A 142 -15.23 15.32 6.73
C LYS A 142 -15.25 14.62 8.09
N THR A 143 -15.78 13.40 8.14
CA THR A 143 -15.82 12.60 9.36
C THR A 143 -14.42 12.10 9.69
N ASP A 144 -13.95 12.26 10.92
CA ASP A 144 -12.67 11.72 11.37
C ASP A 144 -12.74 10.19 11.48
N LEU A 145 -11.91 9.52 10.67
CA LEU A 145 -11.81 8.06 10.63
C LEU A 145 -10.76 7.50 11.62
N SER A 146 -10.12 8.32 12.44
CA SER A 146 -9.03 7.90 13.34
C SER A 146 -9.48 6.80 14.31
N SER A 147 -10.70 6.87 14.81
CA SER A 147 -11.27 5.82 15.69
C SER A 147 -11.47 4.51 14.95
N TRP A 148 -11.92 4.55 13.69
CA TRP A 148 -12.06 3.38 12.83
C TRP A 148 -10.72 2.75 12.52
N GLY A 149 -9.66 3.55 12.30
CA GLY A 149 -8.32 3.06 12.06
C GLY A 149 -7.79 2.16 13.18
N LYS A 150 -8.07 2.49 14.45
CA LYS A 150 -7.69 1.65 15.60
C LYS A 150 -8.44 0.32 15.59
N ILE A 151 -9.75 0.33 15.32
CA ILE A 151 -10.58 -0.88 15.25
C ILE A 151 -10.12 -1.77 14.09
N LEU A 152 -9.88 -1.19 12.91
CA LEU A 152 -9.43 -1.91 11.72
C LEU A 152 -8.04 -2.51 11.93
N LEU A 153 -7.12 -1.81 12.60
CA LEU A 153 -5.81 -2.36 12.93
C LEU A 153 -5.93 -3.57 13.88
N MET A 154 -6.77 -3.51 14.91
CA MET A 154 -7.02 -4.65 15.78
C MET A 154 -7.64 -5.82 15.01
N ALA A 155 -8.60 -5.53 14.12
CA ALA A 155 -9.23 -6.53 13.27
C ALA A 155 -8.21 -7.16 12.30
N LEU A 156 -7.29 -6.37 11.75
CA LEU A 156 -6.19 -6.86 10.89
C LEU A 156 -5.27 -7.82 11.65
N ILE A 157 -4.88 -7.47 12.87
CA ILE A 157 -4.06 -8.37 13.72
C ILE A 157 -4.82 -9.69 13.98
N GLY A 158 -6.10 -9.60 14.31
CA GLY A 158 -6.96 -10.78 14.48
C GLY A 158 -7.05 -11.62 13.20
N LEU A 159 -7.18 -11.00 12.04
CA LEU A 159 -7.21 -11.66 10.74
C LEU A 159 -5.89 -12.39 10.45
N ILE A 160 -4.74 -11.78 10.75
CA ILE A 160 -3.42 -12.39 10.59
C ILE A 160 -3.31 -13.63 11.48
N ILE A 161 -3.66 -13.52 12.76
CA ILE A 161 -3.63 -14.65 13.70
C ILE A 161 -4.55 -15.77 13.21
N ALA A 162 -5.79 -15.45 12.82
CA ALA A 162 -6.74 -16.42 12.32
C ALA A 162 -6.27 -17.08 11.00
N THR A 163 -5.57 -16.34 10.13
CA THR A 163 -4.96 -16.89 8.92
C THR A 163 -3.85 -17.88 9.26
N ILE A 164 -2.99 -17.56 10.23
CA ILE A 164 -1.94 -18.49 10.71
C ILE A 164 -2.57 -19.75 11.29
N VAL A 165 -3.60 -19.63 12.11
CA VAL A 165 -4.34 -20.79 12.65
C VAL A 165 -4.93 -21.64 11.53
N ASN A 166 -5.47 -21.01 10.48
CA ASN A 166 -6.05 -21.76 9.34
C ASN A 166 -5.00 -22.55 8.53
N VAL A 167 -3.73 -22.16 8.55
CA VAL A 167 -2.65 -22.95 7.91
C VAL A 167 -2.56 -24.35 8.54
N PHE A 168 -2.82 -24.46 9.85
CA PHE A 168 -2.82 -25.74 10.57
C PHE A 168 -4.15 -26.49 10.43
N ILE A 169 -5.29 -25.78 10.50
CA ILE A 169 -6.64 -26.38 10.40
C ILE A 169 -6.95 -26.79 8.95
N LYS A 170 -6.44 -26.05 7.96
CA LYS A 170 -6.66 -26.27 6.51
C LYS A 170 -8.15 -26.28 6.11
N SER A 171 -9.00 -25.53 6.81
CA SER A 171 -10.43 -25.45 6.54
C SER A 171 -10.71 -24.51 5.38
N THR A 172 -11.32 -25.03 4.31
CA THR A 172 -11.74 -24.24 3.14
C THR A 172 -12.83 -23.24 3.51
N MET A 173 -13.81 -23.65 4.35
CA MET A 173 -14.88 -22.77 4.80
C MET A 173 -14.33 -21.61 5.64
N PHE A 174 -13.41 -21.90 6.55
CA PHE A 174 -12.78 -20.88 7.38
C PHE A 174 -11.95 -19.92 6.52
N ASN A 175 -11.23 -20.42 5.51
CA ASN A 175 -10.51 -19.56 4.56
C ASN A 175 -11.43 -18.63 3.78
N LEU A 176 -12.62 -19.07 3.39
CA LEU A 176 -13.63 -18.25 2.73
C LEU A 176 -14.14 -17.15 3.66
N ILE A 177 -14.45 -17.49 4.92
CA ILE A 177 -14.87 -16.50 5.94
C ILE A 177 -13.77 -15.45 6.14
N LEU A 178 -12.51 -15.87 6.31
CA LEU A 178 -11.37 -14.96 6.44
C LEU A 178 -11.22 -14.04 5.22
N SER A 179 -11.58 -14.54 4.03
CA SER A 179 -11.52 -13.73 2.82
C SER A 179 -12.58 -12.62 2.81
N TYR A 180 -13.82 -12.90 3.21
CA TYR A 180 -14.85 -11.88 3.36
C TYR A 180 -14.49 -10.84 4.43
N VAL A 181 -14.01 -11.29 5.58
CA VAL A 181 -13.55 -10.41 6.67
C VAL A 181 -12.38 -9.55 6.19
N GLY A 182 -11.43 -10.15 5.46
CA GLY A 182 -10.30 -9.42 4.88
C GLY A 182 -10.73 -8.32 3.92
N VAL A 183 -11.69 -8.60 3.03
CA VAL A 183 -12.24 -7.56 2.13
C VAL A 183 -12.80 -6.38 2.92
N LEU A 184 -13.62 -6.65 3.95
CA LEU A 184 -14.22 -5.58 4.77
C LEU A 184 -13.15 -4.74 5.49
N ILE A 185 -12.12 -5.40 6.03
CA ILE A 185 -11.01 -4.72 6.71
C ILE A 185 -10.25 -3.83 5.72
N PHE A 186 -9.84 -4.34 4.55
CA PHE A 186 -9.03 -3.57 3.61
C PHE A 186 -9.82 -2.51 2.86
N VAL A 187 -11.12 -2.67 2.64
CA VAL A 187 -12.02 -1.61 2.18
C VAL A 187 -12.05 -0.46 3.20
N GLY A 188 -12.18 -0.77 4.48
CA GLY A 188 -12.13 0.22 5.56
C GLY A 188 -10.76 0.89 5.70
N LEU A 189 -9.66 0.10 5.67
CA LEU A 189 -8.29 0.61 5.73
C LEU A 189 -7.98 1.54 4.57
N THR A 190 -8.39 1.22 3.34
CA THR A 190 -8.21 2.10 2.18
C THR A 190 -8.78 3.49 2.40
N ALA A 191 -9.99 3.60 2.96
CA ALA A 191 -10.59 4.90 3.27
C ALA A 191 -9.84 5.62 4.41
N TYR A 192 -9.55 4.90 5.49
CA TYR A 192 -8.81 5.45 6.63
C TYR A 192 -7.41 5.94 6.23
N ASP A 193 -6.65 5.12 5.51
CA ASP A 193 -5.28 5.45 5.12
C ASP A 193 -5.24 6.58 4.08
N SER A 194 -6.21 6.64 3.16
CA SER A 194 -6.35 7.79 2.26
C SER A 194 -6.59 9.10 3.02
N GLN A 195 -7.45 9.09 4.06
CA GLN A 195 -7.66 10.27 4.91
C GLN A 195 -6.40 10.62 5.71
N LYS A 196 -5.77 9.64 6.31
CA LYS A 196 -4.55 9.81 7.12
C LYS A 196 -3.39 10.39 6.29
N ILE A 197 -3.17 9.86 5.09
CA ILE A 197 -2.14 10.35 4.16
C ILE A 197 -2.44 11.80 3.78
N LYS A 198 -3.69 12.13 3.44
CA LYS A 198 -4.12 13.50 3.18
C LYS A 198 -3.78 14.41 4.36
N GLN A 199 -4.13 14.01 5.59
CA GLN A 199 -3.86 14.81 6.81
C GLN A 199 -2.37 15.02 7.04
N MET A 200 -1.54 13.96 6.87
CA MET A 200 -0.08 14.07 7.00
C MET A 200 0.51 15.04 5.96
N LEU A 201 0.07 14.97 4.71
CA LEU A 201 0.58 15.83 3.64
C LEU A 201 0.11 17.28 3.77
N LEU A 202 -1.08 17.52 4.34
CA LEU A 202 -1.55 18.90 4.63
C LEU A 202 -0.73 19.58 5.74
N GLN A 203 -0.05 18.82 6.58
CA GLN A 203 0.82 19.35 7.63
C GLN A 203 2.25 19.63 7.15
N THR A 204 2.59 19.27 5.91
CA THR A 204 3.91 19.56 5.34
C THR A 204 3.95 20.98 4.80
N PRO A 205 4.97 21.78 5.17
CA PRO A 205 5.04 23.19 4.75
C PRO A 205 5.43 23.36 3.27
N ASP A 206 6.08 22.38 2.68
CA ASP A 206 6.67 22.45 1.36
C ASP A 206 6.76 21.05 0.69
N ALA A 207 7.37 20.98 -0.50
CA ALA A 207 7.64 19.74 -1.22
C ALA A 207 9.07 19.21 -0.98
N SER A 208 9.65 19.48 0.19
CA SER A 208 10.99 19.03 0.61
C SER A 208 11.18 17.51 0.51
N GLU A 209 12.41 17.06 0.65
CA GLU A 209 12.72 15.62 0.70
C GLU A 209 11.93 14.88 1.80
N GLY A 210 11.75 15.53 2.95
CA GLY A 210 10.94 14.98 4.06
C GLY A 210 9.49 14.77 3.66
N ALA A 211 8.86 15.75 3.02
CA ALA A 211 7.50 15.65 2.51
C ALA A 211 7.35 14.56 1.42
N GLN A 212 8.35 14.44 0.54
CA GLN A 212 8.37 13.38 -0.48
C GLN A 212 8.51 11.99 0.12
N LYS A 213 9.25 11.82 1.21
CA LYS A 213 9.33 10.57 1.98
C LYS A 213 7.99 10.19 2.60
N ILE A 214 7.23 11.17 3.13
CA ILE A 214 5.86 10.94 3.61
C ILE A 214 4.96 10.47 2.47
N ALA A 215 5.06 11.11 1.29
CA ALA A 215 4.31 10.68 0.11
C ALA A 215 4.69 9.26 -0.34
N LEU A 216 5.97 8.89 -0.27
CA LEU A 216 6.44 7.53 -0.59
C LEU A 216 5.89 6.49 0.40
N LEU A 217 5.89 6.79 1.70
CA LEU A 217 5.26 5.94 2.72
C LEU A 217 3.76 5.80 2.50
N GLY A 218 3.08 6.88 2.15
CA GLY A 218 1.68 6.85 1.78
C GLY A 218 1.43 5.95 0.57
N ALA A 219 2.28 6.01 -0.45
CA ALA A 219 2.21 5.14 -1.61
C ALA A 219 2.40 3.65 -1.25
N LEU A 220 3.36 3.34 -0.37
CA LEU A 220 3.59 1.98 0.13
C LEU A 220 2.35 1.47 0.91
N THR A 221 1.78 2.30 1.79
CA THR A 221 0.57 1.94 2.55
C THR A 221 -0.60 1.61 1.63
N LEU A 222 -0.95 2.50 0.69
CA LEU A 222 -2.05 2.26 -0.25
C LEU A 222 -1.77 1.08 -1.20
N TYR A 223 -0.52 0.87 -1.56
CA TYR A 223 -0.11 -0.31 -2.34
C TYR A 223 -0.40 -1.61 -1.57
N LEU A 224 -0.06 -1.66 -0.28
CA LEU A 224 -0.34 -2.82 0.58
C LEU A 224 -1.84 -3.06 0.72
N ASP A 225 -2.63 -2.02 0.91
CA ASP A 225 -4.10 -2.12 0.96
C ASP A 225 -4.65 -2.71 -0.33
N PHE A 226 -4.19 -2.21 -1.48
CA PHE A 226 -4.63 -2.69 -2.79
C PHE A 226 -4.29 -4.16 -3.01
N ILE A 227 -3.04 -4.56 -2.78
CA ILE A 227 -2.59 -5.95 -2.98
C ILE A 227 -3.36 -6.92 -2.08
N ASN A 228 -3.55 -6.57 -0.81
CA ASN A 228 -4.31 -7.41 0.11
C ASN A 228 -5.79 -7.50 -0.28
N LEU A 229 -6.42 -6.38 -0.64
CA LEU A 229 -7.79 -6.35 -1.14
C LEU A 229 -7.93 -7.22 -2.39
N PHE A 230 -7.00 -7.11 -3.33
CA PHE A 230 -6.97 -7.92 -4.54
C PHE A 230 -6.87 -9.42 -4.24
N ILE A 231 -5.97 -9.82 -3.34
CA ILE A 231 -5.79 -11.24 -2.96
C ILE A 231 -7.09 -11.79 -2.33
N TYR A 232 -7.73 -11.05 -1.43
CA TYR A 232 -8.98 -11.49 -0.80
C TYR A 232 -10.14 -11.56 -1.79
N LEU A 233 -10.28 -10.58 -2.68
CA LEU A 233 -11.28 -10.61 -3.74
C LEU A 233 -11.01 -11.74 -4.73
N LEU A 234 -9.75 -12.02 -5.07
CA LEU A 234 -9.37 -13.12 -5.94
C LEU A 234 -9.71 -14.50 -5.31
N ARG A 235 -9.56 -14.63 -4.00
CA ARG A 235 -9.98 -15.86 -3.27
C ARG A 235 -11.50 -16.08 -3.29
N ILE A 236 -12.30 -15.00 -3.35
CA ILE A 236 -13.77 -15.07 -3.36
C ILE A 236 -14.28 -15.28 -4.80
N PHE A 237 -13.82 -14.50 -5.74
CA PHE A 237 -14.37 -14.43 -7.11
C PHE A 237 -13.52 -15.14 -8.16
N GLY A 238 -12.29 -15.51 -7.82
CA GLY A 238 -11.37 -16.13 -8.75
C GLY A 238 -11.82 -17.53 -9.18
N LYS A 239 -11.90 -17.76 -10.49
CA LYS A 239 -12.08 -19.11 -11.05
C LYS A 239 -10.72 -19.80 -11.05
N ARG A 240 -10.66 -20.96 -10.42
CA ARG A 240 -9.47 -21.81 -10.41
C ARG A 240 -9.38 -22.61 -11.71
N GLU A 241 -8.15 -22.84 -12.17
CA GLU A 241 -7.88 -23.77 -13.27
C GLU A 241 -8.07 -25.22 -12.82
#